data_dd58a3bc030723ac7c240cb8e5acbce2
#
_entry.id   dd58a3bc030723ac7c240cb8e5acbce2
#
_cell.length_a   1.000
_cell.length_b   1.000
_cell.length_c   1.000
_cell.angle_alpha   90.00
_cell.angle_beta   90.00
_cell.angle_gamma   90.00
#
_symmetry.space_group_name_H-M   'P 1'
#
loop_
_entity.id
_entity.type
_entity.pdbx_description
1 polymer ?
#
loop_
_entity_poly.entity_id
_entity_poly.type
_entity_poly.pdbx_seq_one_letter_code
_entity_poly.pdbx_strand_id
1 'polypeptide(L)'
;MGYVMKQNLARKENYGSERSTADIKYLVIHYTSNDGDSDESNGKYFAREVVKASAHYFVDDNSVTQSVPDNYAAYAVGGKCQSAHHPYYGTIKNANSISIEMCDNHKDGTVHICDETLANT
;
A
#
# COMPACT_ATOMS: atom_id res chain seq x y z
N MET A 1 -16.03 11.12 -9.67
CA MET A 1 -16.89 10.45 -8.74
C MET A 1 -16.10 10.08 -7.51
N GLY A 2 -16.70 10.07 -6.41
CA GLY A 2 -16.04 9.79 -5.17
C GLY A 2 -15.78 8.31 -4.93
N TYR A 3 -15.12 8.04 -3.84
CA TYR A 3 -14.86 6.70 -3.34
C TYR A 3 -15.26 6.64 -1.87
N VAL A 4 -15.44 5.43 -1.37
CA VAL A 4 -15.76 5.21 0.04
C VAL A 4 -14.47 4.89 0.78
N MET A 5 -14.23 5.59 1.90
CA MET A 5 -13.12 5.30 2.79
C MET A 5 -13.55 4.28 3.84
N LYS A 6 -12.76 3.24 3.99
CA LYS A 6 -12.97 2.19 4.97
C LYS A 6 -11.71 2.01 5.81
N GLN A 7 -11.85 1.36 6.95
CA GLN A 7 -10.71 1.02 7.79
C GLN A 7 -10.81 -0.45 8.20
N ASN A 8 -9.72 -1.18 8.01
CA ASN A 8 -9.58 -2.53 8.48
C ASN A 8 -8.11 -2.74 8.81
N LEU A 9 -7.75 -2.48 10.06
CA LEU A 9 -6.36 -2.41 10.45
C LEU A 9 -5.67 -3.76 10.40
N ALA A 10 -4.48 -3.78 9.86
CA ALA A 10 -3.60 -4.94 9.80
C ALA A 10 -3.23 -5.42 11.22
N ARG A 11 -2.82 -6.68 11.30
CA ARG A 11 -2.24 -7.20 12.54
C ARG A 11 -0.97 -6.41 12.88
N LYS A 12 -0.72 -6.25 14.16
CA LYS A 12 0.45 -5.47 14.63
C LYS A 12 1.78 -6.05 14.15
N GLU A 13 1.84 -7.36 13.93
CA GLU A 13 3.03 -8.01 13.39
C GLU A 13 3.37 -7.56 11.97
N ASN A 14 2.41 -6.97 11.28
CA ASN A 14 2.57 -6.57 9.88
C ASN A 14 3.04 -5.13 9.70
N TYR A 15 3.12 -4.33 10.76
CA TYR A 15 3.60 -2.96 10.61
C TYR A 15 4.51 -2.56 11.77
N GLY A 16 5.16 -1.42 11.63
CA GLY A 16 6.26 -1.03 12.48
C GLY A 16 5.91 -0.04 13.58
N SER A 17 6.90 0.77 13.94
CA SER A 17 6.85 1.65 15.08
C SER A 17 5.95 2.86 14.85
N GLU A 18 5.45 3.40 15.94
CA GLU A 18 4.76 4.69 15.92
C GLU A 18 5.72 5.80 15.50
N ARG A 19 5.18 6.79 14.81
CA ARG A 19 5.94 7.95 14.33
C ARG A 19 5.06 9.20 14.38
N SER A 20 5.70 10.37 14.33
CA SER A 20 4.96 11.61 14.13
C SER A 20 4.56 11.72 12.66
N THR A 21 3.37 12.25 12.37
CA THR A 21 2.98 12.55 11.00
C THR A 21 3.89 13.60 10.37
N ALA A 22 4.58 14.42 11.18
CA ALA A 22 5.59 15.37 10.69
C ALA A 22 6.81 14.66 10.07
N ASP A 23 7.03 13.39 10.36
CA ASP A 23 8.13 12.61 9.79
C ASP A 23 7.83 12.14 8.36
N ILE A 24 6.58 12.23 7.93
CA ILE A 24 6.16 11.78 6.60
C ILE A 24 6.63 12.80 5.57
N LYS A 25 7.51 12.36 4.66
CA LYS A 25 8.09 13.21 3.62
C LYS A 25 7.78 12.73 2.21
N TYR A 26 7.35 11.47 2.06
CA TYR A 26 7.22 10.83 0.74
C TYR A 26 5.93 10.05 0.65
N LEU A 27 5.37 10.00 -0.55
CA LEU A 27 4.31 9.06 -0.91
C LEU A 27 4.92 8.03 -1.86
N VAL A 28 4.65 6.76 -1.61
CA VAL A 28 5.13 5.66 -2.44
C VAL A 28 3.93 4.92 -2.97
N ILE A 29 3.85 4.80 -4.28
CA ILE A 29 2.73 4.16 -4.95
C ILE A 29 3.22 2.86 -5.56
N HIS A 30 2.56 1.77 -5.19
CA HIS A 30 2.80 0.43 -5.70
C HIS A 30 1.53 -0.09 -6.36
N TYR A 31 1.61 -1.24 -6.99
CA TYR A 31 0.44 -2.00 -7.39
C TYR A 31 0.57 -3.41 -6.82
N THR A 32 -0.57 -4.04 -6.53
CA THR A 32 -0.58 -5.31 -5.79
C THR A 32 -0.09 -6.49 -6.61
N SER A 33 -0.21 -6.41 -7.93
CA SER A 33 0.09 -7.50 -8.85
C SER A 33 -0.74 -8.77 -8.56
N ASN A 34 -1.96 -8.57 -8.07
CA ASN A 34 -2.92 -9.64 -7.76
C ASN A 34 -4.11 -9.52 -8.70
N ASP A 35 -4.15 -10.30 -9.72
CA ASP A 35 -5.19 -10.21 -10.74
C ASP A 35 -6.60 -10.23 -10.15
N GLY A 36 -7.32 -9.11 -10.28
CA GLY A 36 -8.72 -9.01 -9.87
C GLY A 36 -8.95 -8.83 -8.37
N ASP A 37 -7.96 -8.34 -7.62
CA ASP A 37 -8.12 -8.10 -6.19
C ASP A 37 -8.95 -6.84 -5.90
N SER A 38 -9.33 -6.67 -4.64
CA SER A 38 -10.02 -5.49 -4.15
C SER A 38 -9.32 -4.93 -2.91
N ASP A 39 -9.61 -3.66 -2.61
CA ASP A 39 -9.08 -3.04 -1.39
C ASP A 39 -9.57 -3.76 -0.15
N GLU A 40 -10.83 -4.21 -0.14
CA GLU A 40 -11.38 -4.95 0.99
C GLU A 40 -10.69 -6.30 1.19
N SER A 41 -10.43 -7.04 0.11
CA SER A 41 -9.79 -8.35 0.21
C SER A 41 -8.36 -8.21 0.72
N ASN A 42 -7.63 -7.19 0.30
CA ASN A 42 -6.29 -6.91 0.80
C ASN A 42 -6.35 -6.51 2.28
N GLY A 43 -7.28 -5.64 2.66
CA GLY A 43 -7.45 -5.26 4.05
C GLY A 43 -7.70 -6.46 4.96
N LYS A 44 -8.57 -7.36 4.55
CA LYS A 44 -8.87 -8.60 5.30
C LYS A 44 -7.66 -9.51 5.41
N TYR A 45 -6.89 -9.65 4.33
CA TYR A 45 -5.71 -10.50 4.30
C TYR A 45 -4.69 -10.06 5.35
N PHE A 46 -4.34 -8.78 5.38
CA PHE A 46 -3.35 -8.25 6.32
C PHE A 46 -3.88 -8.15 7.75
N ALA A 47 -5.21 -8.10 7.94
CA ALA A 47 -5.82 -8.17 9.27
C ALA A 47 -5.80 -9.58 9.84
N ARG A 48 -5.79 -10.60 8.98
CA ARG A 48 -5.90 -12.00 9.37
C ARG A 48 -4.54 -12.71 9.44
N GLU A 49 -3.68 -12.50 8.45
CA GLU A 49 -2.44 -13.26 8.30
C GLU A 49 -1.25 -12.49 8.86
N VAL A 50 -0.27 -13.21 9.38
CA VAL A 50 1.04 -12.63 9.75
C VAL A 50 1.93 -12.71 8.52
N VAL A 51 2.17 -11.56 7.89
CA VAL A 51 2.89 -11.46 6.61
C VAL A 51 4.21 -10.73 6.78
N LYS A 52 4.32 -9.87 7.81
CA LYS A 52 5.45 -8.97 8.05
C LYS A 52 5.71 -8.04 6.87
N ALA A 53 4.63 -7.62 6.23
CA ALA A 53 4.60 -6.63 5.17
C ALA A 53 3.27 -5.90 5.27
N SER A 54 3.18 -4.68 4.79
CA SER A 54 1.93 -3.91 4.84
C SER A 54 2.01 -2.68 3.94
N ALA A 55 0.85 -2.06 3.76
CA ALA A 55 0.71 -0.74 3.16
C ALA A 55 -0.27 0.06 4.01
N HIS A 56 -0.20 1.38 3.93
CA HIS A 56 -1.15 2.22 4.65
C HIS A 56 -2.54 2.13 4.02
N TYR A 57 -2.61 2.13 2.70
CA TYR A 57 -3.87 2.16 1.97
C TYR A 57 -3.87 1.19 0.80
N PHE A 58 -5.01 0.53 0.61
CA PHE A 58 -5.32 -0.24 -0.60
C PHE A 58 -6.44 0.48 -1.34
N VAL A 59 -6.31 0.61 -2.64
CA VAL A 59 -7.22 1.41 -3.48
C VAL A 59 -7.71 0.58 -4.64
N ASP A 60 -9.02 0.58 -4.87
CA ASP A 60 -9.61 0.04 -6.10
C ASP A 60 -10.55 1.06 -6.75
N ASP A 61 -11.37 0.62 -7.67
CA ASP A 61 -12.25 1.50 -8.45
C ASP A 61 -13.44 2.04 -7.65
N ASN A 62 -13.73 1.48 -6.48
CA ASN A 62 -14.90 1.84 -5.68
C ASN A 62 -14.54 2.44 -4.33
N SER A 63 -13.45 2.02 -3.74
CA SER A 63 -13.18 2.33 -2.34
C SER A 63 -11.69 2.33 -2.02
N VAL A 64 -11.39 2.83 -0.82
CA VAL A 64 -10.05 2.85 -0.25
C VAL A 64 -10.15 2.25 1.15
N THR A 65 -9.30 1.27 1.44
CA THR A 65 -9.21 0.67 2.78
C THR A 65 -7.91 1.09 3.44
N GLN A 66 -8.00 1.74 4.59
CA GLN A 66 -6.84 2.01 5.42
C GLN A 66 -6.49 0.76 6.22
N SER A 67 -5.26 0.30 6.03
CA SER A 67 -4.75 -0.91 6.68
C SER A 67 -3.75 -0.62 7.78
N VAL A 68 -3.01 0.49 7.68
CA VAL A 68 -2.08 0.95 8.72
C VAL A 68 -2.37 2.43 9.00
N PRO A 69 -2.47 2.84 10.27
CA PRO A 69 -2.64 4.26 10.59
C PRO A 69 -1.43 5.08 10.14
N ASP A 70 -1.65 6.33 9.76
CA ASP A 70 -0.59 7.20 9.25
C ASP A 70 0.53 7.45 10.27
N ASN A 71 0.20 7.40 11.56
CA ASN A 71 1.18 7.58 12.62
C ASN A 71 1.96 6.31 12.98
N TYR A 72 1.90 5.30 12.11
CA TYR A 72 2.73 4.10 12.21
C TYR A 72 3.42 3.83 10.88
N ALA A 73 4.62 3.27 10.93
CA ALA A 73 5.34 2.88 9.73
C ALA A 73 4.75 1.58 9.16
N ALA A 74 4.47 1.54 7.87
CA ALA A 74 4.14 0.30 7.19
C ALA A 74 5.43 -0.40 6.77
N TYR A 75 5.40 -1.72 6.60
CA TYR A 75 6.53 -2.49 6.07
C TYR A 75 6.35 -2.61 4.55
N ALA A 76 6.73 -1.57 3.82
CA ALA A 76 6.42 -1.47 2.39
C ALA A 76 7.63 -1.18 1.50
N VAL A 77 8.69 -0.58 2.04
CA VAL A 77 9.84 -0.19 1.25
C VAL A 77 11.14 -0.63 1.94
N GLY A 78 12.26 -0.52 1.23
CA GLY A 78 13.56 -0.83 1.80
C GLY A 78 14.02 -2.27 1.62
N GLY A 79 13.31 -3.04 0.80
CA GLY A 79 13.75 -4.38 0.43
C GLY A 79 15.00 -4.35 -0.44
N LYS A 80 15.50 -5.52 -0.79
CA LYS A 80 16.68 -5.62 -1.66
C LYS A 80 16.34 -5.18 -3.08
N CYS A 81 17.11 -4.26 -3.61
CA CYS A 81 17.05 -3.95 -5.04
C CYS A 81 17.62 -5.09 -5.84
N GLN A 82 17.03 -5.36 -7.01
CA GLN A 82 17.46 -6.49 -7.83
C GLN A 82 18.67 -6.17 -8.70
N SER A 83 18.62 -5.12 -9.49
CA SER A 83 19.70 -4.83 -10.42
C SER A 83 20.19 -3.40 -10.34
N ALA A 84 19.30 -2.43 -10.49
CA ALA A 84 19.66 -1.02 -10.42
C ALA A 84 18.88 -0.37 -9.29
N HIS A 85 19.55 0.43 -8.50
CA HIS A 85 18.90 1.13 -7.41
C HIS A 85 18.07 2.29 -7.96
N HIS A 86 16.84 2.40 -7.49
CA HIS A 86 16.08 3.60 -7.69
C HIS A 86 16.82 4.78 -7.03
N PRO A 87 16.80 6.00 -7.61
CA PRO A 87 17.50 7.15 -7.03
C PRO A 87 17.16 7.43 -5.56
N TYR A 88 15.96 7.09 -5.14
CA TYR A 88 15.50 7.29 -3.75
C TYR A 88 15.75 6.09 -2.83
N TYR A 89 16.39 5.04 -3.33
CA TYR A 89 16.71 3.89 -2.50
C TYR A 89 17.62 4.32 -1.34
N GLY A 90 17.22 3.94 -0.12
CA GLY A 90 17.94 4.37 1.08
C GLY A 90 17.52 5.73 1.61
N THR A 91 16.88 6.58 0.80
CA THR A 91 16.32 7.87 1.22
C THR A 91 14.89 7.72 1.67
N ILE A 92 14.04 7.05 0.87
CA ILE A 92 12.67 6.74 1.25
C ILE A 92 12.69 5.48 2.10
N LYS A 93 12.12 5.58 3.29
CA LYS A 93 12.09 4.51 4.29
C LYS A 93 10.66 4.33 4.80
N ASN A 94 10.42 3.19 5.45
CA ASN A 94 9.13 2.96 6.10
C ASN A 94 8.80 4.05 7.11
N ALA A 95 9.80 4.58 7.80
CA ALA A 95 9.61 5.61 8.82
C ALA A 95 9.21 6.98 8.28
N ASN A 96 9.43 7.26 7.00
CA ASN A 96 9.21 8.60 6.43
C ASN A 96 8.28 8.64 5.22
N SER A 97 7.51 7.58 4.99
CA SER A 97 6.65 7.51 3.81
C SER A 97 5.26 6.95 4.13
N ILE A 98 4.31 7.29 3.28
CA ILE A 98 3.01 6.65 3.19
C ILE A 98 3.05 5.75 1.95
N SER A 99 2.62 4.50 2.11
CA SER A 99 2.56 3.54 1.01
C SER A 99 1.12 3.29 0.61
N ILE A 100 0.86 3.40 -0.69
CA ILE A 100 -0.45 3.22 -1.29
C ILE A 100 -0.33 2.10 -2.34
N GLU A 101 -1.16 1.07 -2.21
CA GLU A 101 -1.21 -0.06 -3.13
C GLU A 101 -2.45 0.04 -4.00
N MET A 102 -2.26 0.12 -5.29
CA MET A 102 -3.34 0.08 -6.26
C MET A 102 -3.68 -1.37 -6.60
N CYS A 103 -4.96 -1.71 -6.49
CA CYS A 103 -5.46 -3.01 -6.95
C CYS A 103 -5.46 -3.05 -8.47
N ASP A 104 -5.24 -4.21 -9.03
CA ASP A 104 -5.06 -4.33 -10.47
C ASP A 104 -5.77 -5.55 -11.07
N ASN A 105 -5.76 -5.59 -12.39
CA ASN A 105 -6.17 -6.76 -13.17
C ASN A 105 -5.04 -7.09 -14.15
N HIS A 106 -5.01 -8.33 -14.61
CA HIS A 106 -4.09 -8.71 -15.68
C HIS A 106 -4.86 -8.88 -16.98
N LYS A 107 -4.37 -8.26 -18.05
CA LYS A 107 -4.89 -8.42 -19.41
C LYS A 107 -3.77 -8.87 -20.31
N ASP A 108 -3.95 -10.03 -20.95
CA ASP A 108 -2.95 -10.57 -21.88
C ASP A 108 -1.55 -10.63 -21.24
N GLY A 109 -1.50 -11.05 -19.96
CA GLY A 109 -0.25 -11.13 -19.22
C GLY A 109 0.30 -9.79 -18.76
N THR A 110 -0.42 -8.69 -18.96
CA THR A 110 0.01 -7.34 -18.59
C THR A 110 -0.84 -6.81 -17.44
N VAL A 111 -0.18 -6.19 -16.46
CA VAL A 111 -0.87 -5.52 -15.36
C VAL A 111 -1.65 -4.34 -15.91
N HIS A 112 -2.91 -4.23 -15.49
CA HIS A 112 -3.79 -3.15 -15.88
C HIS A 112 -4.43 -2.52 -14.64
N ILE A 113 -4.36 -1.20 -14.56
CA ILE A 113 -5.00 -0.44 -13.49
C ILE A 113 -6.04 0.47 -14.14
N CYS A 114 -7.29 0.33 -13.75
CA CYS A 114 -8.37 1.09 -14.37
C CYS A 114 -8.31 2.56 -13.98
N ASP A 115 -8.94 3.40 -14.81
CA ASP A 115 -8.92 4.86 -14.61
C ASP A 115 -9.53 5.26 -13.28
N GLU A 116 -10.58 4.58 -12.82
CA GLU A 116 -11.24 4.86 -11.55
C GLU A 116 -10.30 4.59 -10.36
N THR A 117 -9.54 3.49 -10.40
CA THR A 117 -8.54 3.21 -9.37
C THR A 117 -7.44 4.27 -9.37
N LEU A 118 -6.96 4.67 -10.54
CA LEU A 118 -5.97 5.75 -10.64
C LEU A 118 -6.53 7.06 -10.06
N ALA A 119 -7.76 7.39 -10.38
CA ALA A 119 -8.40 8.61 -9.88
C ALA A 119 -8.57 8.59 -8.35
N ASN A 120 -8.84 7.41 -7.77
CA ASN A 120 -9.02 7.27 -6.32
C ASN A 120 -7.69 7.28 -5.56
N THR A 121 -6.60 6.99 -6.24
CA THR A 121 -5.27 6.98 -5.65
C THR A 121 -4.76 8.39 -5.37
#